data_ff32e6c7f8257cad779a1986a83678c7
#
_entry.id   ff32e6c7f8257cad779a1986a83678c7
#
_cell.length_a   1.000
_cell.length_b   1.000
_cell.length_c   1.000
_cell.angle_alpha   90.00
_cell.angle_beta   90.00
_cell.angle_gamma   90.00
#
_symmetry.space_group_name_H-M   'P 1'
#
loop_
_entity.id
_entity.type
_entity.pdbx_description
1 polymer ?
#
loop_
_entity_poly.entity_id
_entity_poly.type
_entity_poly.pdbx_seq_one_letter_code
_entity_poly.pdbx_strand_id
1 'polypeptide(L)'
;MSEQNKIQLFENQPIRTAWNEEQEEWYFSVVDVIHVLTGSENPRRYWSDLKRKLKSEGATQLYENIVQLKMKSSDGKNYKTDAATTEQLLRIIQSIPSPRAEPVKRWLAEVGRERIEETIDPEQAIDRALETYLKKGYDPDWVHQRLLSIRIRNELTDEWQKRGVEKGREFAILTDEITRTWSGMTTRQYKNLKGLKKENLRDNMSDTELVLTMLAEASTRDISKASKPEGFSGSMEVARQGGEVAGVA
;
A
#
# COMPACT_ATOMS: atom_id res chain seq x y z
N MET A 1 15.96 2.03 -9.36
CA MET A 1 14.82 2.68 -8.64
C MET A 1 14.18 3.65 -9.62
N SER A 2 13.03 3.31 -10.15
CA SER A 2 12.32 4.18 -11.10
C SER A 2 11.82 5.42 -10.36
N GLU A 3 12.07 6.59 -10.95
CA GLU A 3 11.61 7.91 -10.44
C GLU A 3 10.08 8.05 -10.40
N GLN A 4 9.34 7.02 -10.78
CA GLN A 4 7.89 7.03 -10.97
C GLN A 4 7.04 6.98 -9.68
N ASN A 5 7.65 6.82 -8.50
CA ASN A 5 6.92 6.81 -7.22
C ASN A 5 7.06 8.10 -6.40
N LYS A 6 7.50 9.18 -7.01
CA LYS A 6 7.35 10.50 -6.39
C LYS A 6 5.86 10.84 -6.43
N ILE A 7 5.24 10.93 -5.26
CA ILE A 7 3.87 11.43 -5.14
C ILE A 7 3.80 12.76 -5.89
N GLN A 8 3.09 12.80 -7.03
CA GLN A 8 2.95 13.99 -7.91
C GLN A 8 2.31 15.20 -7.22
N LEU A 9 1.90 15.07 -5.96
CA LEU A 9 1.30 16.11 -5.13
C LEU A 9 2.19 17.34 -4.92
N PHE A 10 3.50 17.27 -5.21
CA PHE A 10 4.45 18.31 -4.81
C PHE A 10 5.32 18.84 -5.97
N GLU A 11 4.83 18.84 -7.20
CA GLU A 11 5.44 19.52 -8.37
C GLU A 11 6.97 19.35 -8.49
N ASN A 12 7.50 18.13 -8.31
CA ASN A 12 8.95 17.83 -8.35
C ASN A 12 9.82 18.55 -7.30
N GLN A 13 9.24 19.15 -6.28
CA GLN A 13 10.02 19.75 -5.19
C GLN A 13 10.63 18.66 -4.29
N PRO A 14 11.88 18.83 -3.85
CA PRO A 14 12.58 17.84 -3.03
C PRO A 14 11.98 17.77 -1.62
N ILE A 15 11.19 16.73 -1.34
CA ILE A 15 10.72 16.41 0.00
C ILE A 15 11.49 15.20 0.51
N ARG A 16 12.14 15.34 1.68
CA ARG A 16 12.83 14.22 2.31
C ARG A 16 11.82 13.18 2.77
N THR A 17 12.11 11.93 2.48
CA THR A 17 11.28 10.78 2.86
C THR A 17 12.12 9.72 3.57
N ALA A 18 11.47 8.92 4.41
CA ALA A 18 12.05 7.74 5.05
C ALA A 18 11.06 6.58 4.97
N TRP A 19 11.57 5.39 4.70
CA TRP A 19 10.80 4.17 4.72
C TRP A 19 10.95 3.48 6.08
N ASN A 20 9.86 3.09 6.72
CA ASN A 20 9.85 2.26 7.92
C ASN A 20 9.51 0.81 7.52
N GLU A 21 10.47 -0.10 7.70
CA GLU A 21 10.31 -1.50 7.32
C GLU A 21 9.36 -2.29 8.24
N GLU A 22 9.25 -1.90 9.51
CA GLU A 22 8.40 -2.61 10.47
C GLU A 22 6.92 -2.31 10.24
N GLN A 23 6.62 -1.05 9.89
CA GLN A 23 5.25 -0.56 9.64
C GLN A 23 4.87 -0.61 8.17
N GLU A 24 5.82 -0.94 7.28
CA GLU A 24 5.67 -0.89 5.82
C GLU A 24 5.07 0.46 5.35
N GLU A 25 5.60 1.59 5.89
CA GLU A 25 5.04 2.92 5.66
C GLU A 25 6.10 3.97 5.34
N TRP A 26 5.73 4.93 4.46
CA TRP A 26 6.53 6.10 4.14
C TRP A 26 6.27 7.23 5.12
N TYR A 27 7.36 7.85 5.58
CA TYR A 27 7.36 9.07 6.38
C TYR A 27 7.91 10.22 5.57
N PHE A 28 7.28 11.38 5.67
CA PHE A 28 7.59 12.60 4.94
C PHE A 28 7.99 13.70 5.91
N SER A 29 9.02 14.49 5.56
CA SER A 29 9.42 15.66 6.34
C SER A 29 8.32 16.72 6.31
N VAL A 30 7.71 16.99 7.46
CA VAL A 30 6.63 17.98 7.58
C VAL A 30 7.12 19.39 7.22
N VAL A 31 8.33 19.76 7.63
CA VAL A 31 8.89 21.08 7.34
C VAL A 31 9.18 21.31 5.86
N ASP A 32 9.54 20.25 5.12
CA ASP A 32 9.77 20.37 3.68
C ASP A 32 8.44 20.57 2.94
N VAL A 33 7.39 19.81 3.33
CA VAL A 33 6.04 19.97 2.77
C VAL A 33 5.49 21.36 3.05
N ILE A 34 5.65 21.86 4.27
CA ILE A 34 5.26 23.24 4.61
C ILE A 34 6.01 24.27 3.75
N HIS A 35 7.31 24.10 3.56
CA HIS A 35 8.10 24.98 2.71
C HIS A 35 7.54 25.03 1.28
N VAL A 36 7.30 23.87 0.68
CA VAL A 36 6.75 23.77 -0.67
C VAL A 36 5.36 24.43 -0.77
N LEU A 37 4.47 24.10 0.16
CA LEU A 37 3.07 24.55 0.09
C LEU A 37 2.85 26.01 0.56
N THR A 38 3.80 26.60 1.27
CA THR A 38 3.64 27.99 1.75
C THR A 38 4.64 28.96 1.16
N GLY A 39 5.79 28.47 0.67
CA GLY A 39 6.93 29.30 0.30
C GLY A 39 7.57 30.00 1.48
N SER A 40 7.30 29.59 2.71
CA SER A 40 7.84 30.19 3.93
C SER A 40 9.34 30.09 3.98
N GLU A 41 10.04 31.18 4.27
CA GLU A 41 11.49 31.20 4.55
C GLU A 41 11.85 30.51 5.86
N ASN A 42 10.88 30.41 6.79
CA ASN A 42 11.06 29.72 8.07
C ASN A 42 9.98 28.65 8.30
N PRO A 43 10.04 27.50 7.59
CA PRO A 43 9.02 26.46 7.68
C PRO A 43 8.98 25.79 9.07
N ARG A 44 10.07 25.82 9.84
CA ARG A 44 10.08 25.28 11.22
C ARG A 44 9.23 26.13 12.16
N ARG A 45 9.33 27.45 12.05
CA ARG A 45 8.49 28.37 12.84
C ARG A 45 7.04 28.25 12.44
N TYR A 46 6.76 28.22 11.13
CA TYR A 46 5.42 28.01 10.61
C TYR A 46 4.80 26.72 11.17
N TRP A 47 5.55 25.62 11.15
CA TRP A 47 5.11 24.35 11.72
C TRP A 47 4.81 24.44 13.22
N SER A 48 5.65 25.11 13.97
CA SER A 48 5.43 25.33 15.42
C SER A 48 4.13 26.10 15.68
N ASP A 49 3.84 27.13 14.88
CA ASP A 49 2.62 27.94 14.99
C ASP A 49 1.38 27.12 14.56
N LEU A 50 1.49 26.35 13.49
CA LEU A 50 0.42 25.46 13.03
C LEU A 50 0.11 24.36 14.05
N LYS A 51 1.11 23.76 14.71
CA LYS A 51 0.91 22.81 15.81
C LYS A 51 0.10 23.42 16.94
N ARG A 52 0.40 24.66 17.33
CA ARG A 52 -0.37 25.35 18.39
C ARG A 52 -1.83 25.58 17.99
N LYS A 53 -2.05 25.96 16.73
CA LYS A 53 -3.40 26.12 16.19
C LYS A 53 -4.16 24.79 16.17
N LEU A 54 -3.59 23.72 15.64
CA LEU A 54 -4.18 22.39 15.63
C LEU A 54 -4.55 21.89 17.04
N LYS A 55 -3.68 22.19 18.02
CA LYS A 55 -3.95 21.89 19.42
C LYS A 55 -5.17 22.62 19.95
N SER A 56 -5.30 23.91 19.64
CA SER A 56 -6.46 24.72 20.06
C SER A 56 -7.78 24.29 19.38
N GLU A 57 -7.70 23.68 18.20
CA GLU A 57 -8.83 23.15 17.44
C GLU A 57 -9.21 21.70 17.85
N GLY A 58 -8.54 21.12 18.86
CA GLY A 58 -8.81 19.77 19.36
C GLY A 58 -8.21 18.65 18.53
N ALA A 59 -7.39 18.93 17.51
CA ALA A 59 -6.73 17.94 16.67
C ALA A 59 -5.46 17.36 17.35
N THR A 60 -5.54 17.05 18.64
CA THR A 60 -4.40 16.66 19.49
C THR A 60 -3.73 15.37 19.00
N GLN A 61 -4.51 14.36 18.61
CA GLN A 61 -3.99 13.08 18.14
C GLN A 61 -3.12 13.20 16.88
N LEU A 62 -3.36 14.22 16.06
CA LEU A 62 -2.63 14.40 14.81
C LEU A 62 -1.14 14.66 15.03
N TYR A 63 -0.77 15.48 16.01
CA TYR A 63 0.63 15.83 16.26
C TYR A 63 1.29 14.96 17.33
N GLU A 64 0.53 14.26 18.18
CA GLU A 64 1.08 13.29 19.15
C GLU A 64 1.69 12.07 18.45
N ASN A 65 1.14 11.70 17.29
CA ASN A 65 1.63 10.58 16.48
C ASN A 65 2.74 10.97 15.48
N ILE A 66 3.18 12.24 15.46
CA ILE A 66 4.28 12.66 14.60
C ILE A 66 5.61 12.21 15.23
N VAL A 67 6.40 11.49 14.43
CA VAL A 67 7.68 10.97 14.87
C VAL A 67 8.84 11.90 14.51
N GLN A 68 9.94 11.84 15.27
CA GLN A 68 11.17 12.53 14.92
C GLN A 68 12.17 11.57 14.29
N LEU A 69 12.48 11.78 13.03
CA LEU A 69 13.45 10.99 12.29
C LEU A 69 14.70 11.80 11.97
N LYS A 70 15.87 11.12 11.95
CA LYS A 70 17.10 11.71 11.43
C LYS A 70 17.06 11.69 9.90
N MET A 71 16.98 12.86 9.29
CA MET A 71 16.94 13.00 7.83
C MET A 71 18.12 13.82 7.34
N LYS A 72 18.73 13.40 6.22
CA LYS A 72 19.86 14.10 5.59
C LYS A 72 19.40 15.46 5.05
N SER A 73 20.13 16.50 5.37
CA SER A 73 19.90 17.88 4.88
C SER A 73 20.79 18.19 3.68
N SER A 74 20.54 19.32 3.01
CA SER A 74 21.33 19.81 1.87
C SER A 74 22.81 20.03 2.19
N ASP A 75 23.14 20.29 3.46
CA ASP A 75 24.53 20.40 3.95
C ASP A 75 25.22 19.04 4.20
N GLY A 76 24.54 17.94 3.87
CA GLY A 76 25.04 16.57 4.05
C GLY A 76 24.93 16.00 5.47
N LYS A 77 24.53 16.81 6.46
CA LYS A 77 24.36 16.38 7.85
C LYS A 77 22.95 15.82 8.12
N ASN A 78 22.86 14.98 9.14
CA ASN A 78 21.58 14.45 9.59
C ASN A 78 20.97 15.27 10.73
N TYR A 79 19.76 15.75 10.55
CA TYR A 79 19.03 16.50 11.58
C TYR A 79 17.74 15.78 11.98
N LYS A 80 17.38 15.89 13.26
CA LYS A 80 16.06 15.48 13.73
C LYS A 80 15.00 16.35 13.05
N THR A 81 14.05 15.70 12.42
CA THR A 81 12.99 16.34 11.61
C THR A 81 11.67 15.69 11.97
N ASP A 82 10.65 16.50 12.23
CA ASP A 82 9.28 15.99 12.41
C ASP A 82 8.82 15.35 11.09
N ALA A 83 8.41 14.10 11.16
CA ALA A 83 8.00 13.29 10.02
C ALA A 83 6.61 12.72 10.26
N ALA A 84 5.80 12.74 9.22
CA ALA A 84 4.40 12.33 9.23
C ALA A 84 4.16 11.24 8.17
N THR A 85 3.22 10.33 8.45
CA THR A 85 2.71 9.38 7.46
C THR A 85 1.91 10.10 6.39
N THR A 86 1.53 9.40 5.32
CA THR A 86 0.68 9.97 4.26
C THR A 86 -0.64 10.52 4.82
N GLU A 87 -1.31 9.77 5.68
CA GLU A 87 -2.58 10.17 6.28
C GLU A 87 -2.44 11.45 7.12
N GLN A 88 -1.47 11.46 8.03
CA GLN A 88 -1.16 12.61 8.86
C GLN A 88 -0.82 13.85 8.03
N LEU A 89 -0.03 13.66 6.97
CA LEU A 89 0.38 14.74 6.09
C LEU A 89 -0.81 15.35 5.36
N LEU A 90 -1.69 14.53 4.78
CA LEU A 90 -2.90 15.01 4.11
C LEU A 90 -3.80 15.79 5.07
N ARG A 91 -3.90 15.36 6.33
CA ARG A 91 -4.65 16.09 7.36
C ARG A 91 -4.00 17.43 7.73
N ILE A 92 -2.65 17.48 7.83
CA ILE A 92 -1.91 18.72 8.07
C ILE A 92 -2.13 19.71 6.91
N ILE A 93 -2.08 19.25 5.66
CA ILE A 93 -2.24 20.09 4.46
C ILE A 93 -3.61 20.79 4.45
N GLN A 94 -4.67 20.12 4.88
CA GLN A 94 -6.01 20.72 4.97
C GLN A 94 -6.03 21.96 5.89
N SER A 95 -5.15 22.00 6.88
CA SER A 95 -5.08 23.10 7.86
C SER A 95 -4.12 24.23 7.45
N ILE A 96 -3.42 24.12 6.30
CA ILE A 96 -2.50 25.15 5.79
C ILE A 96 -3.28 26.21 5.00
N PRO A 97 -3.40 27.45 5.48
CA PRO A 97 -4.07 28.55 4.75
C PRO A 97 -3.11 29.15 3.71
N SER A 98 -2.89 28.45 2.60
CA SER A 98 -2.02 28.91 1.53
C SER A 98 -2.64 28.64 0.16
N PRO A 99 -2.57 29.61 -0.81
CA PRO A 99 -3.01 29.37 -2.18
C PRO A 99 -2.27 28.21 -2.85
N ARG A 100 -1.01 27.94 -2.47
CA ARG A 100 -0.25 26.80 -3.00
C ARG A 100 -0.74 25.45 -2.48
N ALA A 101 -1.47 25.41 -1.36
CA ALA A 101 -2.10 24.20 -0.83
C ALA A 101 -3.45 23.90 -1.49
N GLU A 102 -4.09 24.87 -2.14
CA GLU A 102 -5.42 24.73 -2.75
C GLU A 102 -5.51 23.61 -3.81
N PRO A 103 -4.54 23.41 -4.71
CA PRO A 103 -4.60 22.29 -5.66
C PRO A 103 -4.69 20.93 -4.95
N VAL A 104 -3.95 20.73 -3.86
CA VAL A 104 -3.96 19.48 -3.08
C VAL A 104 -5.29 19.32 -2.35
N LYS A 105 -5.83 20.39 -1.76
CA LYS A 105 -7.13 20.37 -1.08
C LYS A 105 -8.27 20.06 -2.04
N ARG A 106 -8.24 20.63 -3.24
CA ARG A 106 -9.23 20.35 -4.30
C ARG A 106 -9.15 18.90 -4.74
N TRP A 107 -7.95 18.39 -4.99
CA TRP A 107 -7.74 16.97 -5.30
C TRP A 107 -8.27 16.06 -4.19
N LEU A 108 -8.04 16.37 -2.92
CA LEU A 108 -8.60 15.61 -1.79
C LEU A 108 -10.14 15.59 -1.80
N ALA A 109 -10.75 16.74 -2.09
CA ALA A 109 -12.21 16.84 -2.17
C ALA A 109 -12.75 16.00 -3.35
N GLU A 110 -12.04 16.00 -4.49
CA GLU A 110 -12.37 15.21 -5.67
C GLU A 110 -12.28 13.71 -5.40
N VAL A 111 -11.17 13.25 -4.82
CA VAL A 111 -10.99 11.85 -4.40
C VAL A 111 -12.06 11.43 -3.39
N GLY A 112 -12.40 12.31 -2.44
CA GLY A 112 -13.47 12.05 -1.48
C GLY A 112 -14.84 11.90 -2.14
N ARG A 113 -15.17 12.76 -3.12
CA ARG A 113 -16.39 12.66 -3.92
C ARG A 113 -16.44 11.35 -4.71
N GLU A 114 -15.37 11.04 -5.44
CA GLU A 114 -15.26 9.79 -6.21
C GLU A 114 -15.48 8.57 -5.31
N ARG A 115 -14.89 8.56 -4.13
CA ARG A 115 -15.07 7.45 -3.18
C ARG A 115 -16.51 7.31 -2.69
N ILE A 116 -17.22 8.42 -2.51
CA ILE A 116 -18.66 8.41 -2.16
C ILE A 116 -19.48 7.87 -3.34
N GLU A 117 -19.21 8.32 -4.56
CA GLU A 117 -19.88 7.85 -5.77
C GLU A 117 -19.67 6.35 -6.02
N GLU A 118 -18.48 5.81 -5.76
CA GLU A 118 -18.16 4.38 -5.82
C GLU A 118 -18.98 3.53 -4.81
N THR A 119 -19.46 4.11 -3.72
CA THR A 119 -20.37 3.37 -2.80
C THR A 119 -21.78 3.24 -3.37
N ILE A 120 -22.16 4.12 -4.28
CA ILE A 120 -23.46 4.10 -4.97
C ILE A 120 -23.37 3.21 -6.20
N ASP A 121 -22.28 3.34 -6.97
CA ASP A 121 -21.97 2.60 -8.19
C ASP A 121 -20.58 1.97 -8.11
N PRO A 122 -20.46 0.72 -7.59
CA PRO A 122 -19.18 0.05 -7.44
C PRO A 122 -18.44 -0.25 -8.75
N GLU A 123 -19.09 -0.20 -9.90
CA GLU A 123 -18.48 -0.42 -11.21
C GLU A 123 -17.43 0.66 -11.50
N GLN A 124 -17.64 1.89 -11.06
CA GLN A 124 -16.68 2.99 -11.19
C GLN A 124 -15.33 2.69 -10.52
N ALA A 125 -15.33 1.96 -9.39
CA ALA A 125 -14.09 1.55 -8.74
C ALA A 125 -13.31 0.52 -9.59
N ILE A 126 -14.02 -0.35 -10.30
CA ILE A 126 -13.44 -1.35 -11.20
C ILE A 126 -12.83 -0.63 -12.42
N ASP A 127 -13.59 0.26 -13.04
CA ASP A 127 -13.13 1.04 -14.20
C ASP A 127 -11.90 1.88 -13.86
N ARG A 128 -11.89 2.56 -12.72
CA ARG A 128 -10.73 3.31 -12.24
C ARG A 128 -9.51 2.41 -11.99
N ALA A 129 -9.72 1.18 -11.49
CA ALA A 129 -8.63 0.23 -11.32
C ALA A 129 -8.03 -0.20 -12.66
N LEU A 130 -8.88 -0.51 -13.65
CA LEU A 130 -8.47 -0.84 -15.03
C LEU A 130 -7.66 0.30 -15.65
N GLU A 131 -8.21 1.52 -15.64
CA GLU A 131 -7.51 2.69 -16.15
C GLU A 131 -6.15 2.92 -15.46
N THR A 132 -6.07 2.66 -14.15
CA THR A 132 -4.83 2.82 -13.40
C THR A 132 -3.76 1.84 -13.88
N TYR A 133 -4.12 0.58 -14.16
CA TYR A 133 -3.19 -0.39 -14.72
C TYR A 133 -2.73 0.01 -16.13
N LEU A 134 -3.65 0.42 -16.99
CA LEU A 134 -3.32 0.87 -18.35
C LEU A 134 -2.43 2.13 -18.34
N LYS A 135 -2.70 3.11 -17.47
CA LYS A 135 -1.86 4.32 -17.28
C LYS A 135 -0.46 3.98 -16.75
N LYS A 136 -0.30 2.90 -16.01
CA LYS A 136 0.99 2.38 -15.57
C LYS A 136 1.76 1.63 -16.67
N GLY A 137 1.15 1.45 -17.85
CA GLY A 137 1.75 0.79 -19.00
C GLY A 137 1.65 -0.73 -18.99
N TYR A 138 0.76 -1.31 -18.18
CA TYR A 138 0.48 -2.74 -18.25
C TYR A 138 -0.28 -3.07 -19.53
N ASP A 139 0.06 -4.22 -20.12
CA ASP A 139 -0.64 -4.74 -21.28
C ASP A 139 -2.08 -5.14 -20.94
N PRO A 140 -3.08 -4.92 -21.83
CA PRO A 140 -4.46 -5.28 -21.59
C PRO A 140 -4.67 -6.77 -21.26
N ASP A 141 -3.95 -7.68 -21.90
CA ASP A 141 -4.05 -9.11 -21.64
C ASP A 141 -3.51 -9.45 -20.25
N TRP A 142 -2.41 -8.83 -19.84
CA TRP A 142 -1.91 -8.93 -18.47
C TRP A 142 -2.94 -8.42 -17.45
N VAL A 143 -3.63 -7.31 -17.74
CA VAL A 143 -4.67 -6.76 -16.86
C VAL A 143 -5.82 -7.74 -16.69
N HIS A 144 -6.27 -8.42 -17.77
CA HIS A 144 -7.27 -9.47 -17.67
C HIS A 144 -6.82 -10.65 -16.81
N GLN A 145 -5.59 -11.12 -16.96
CA GLN A 145 -5.03 -12.18 -16.11
C GLN A 145 -4.97 -11.72 -14.63
N ARG A 146 -4.59 -10.46 -14.40
CA ARG A 146 -4.56 -9.89 -13.05
C ARG A 146 -5.94 -9.87 -12.39
N LEU A 147 -7.00 -9.51 -13.10
CA LEU A 147 -8.37 -9.57 -12.61
C LEU A 147 -8.81 -11.00 -12.28
N LEU A 148 -8.47 -11.96 -13.13
CA LEU A 148 -8.71 -13.37 -12.86
C LEU A 148 -7.99 -13.82 -11.58
N SER A 149 -6.74 -13.40 -11.38
CA SER A 149 -5.99 -13.71 -10.18
C SER A 149 -6.62 -13.12 -8.90
N ILE A 150 -7.22 -11.93 -8.98
CA ILE A 150 -7.97 -11.33 -7.87
C ILE A 150 -9.21 -12.19 -7.54
N ARG A 151 -9.95 -12.64 -8.56
CA ARG A 151 -11.10 -13.50 -8.35
C ARG A 151 -10.74 -14.83 -7.69
N ILE A 152 -9.72 -15.53 -8.21
CA ILE A 152 -9.23 -16.79 -7.64
C ILE A 152 -8.81 -16.60 -6.18
N ARG A 153 -8.11 -15.50 -5.89
CA ARG A 153 -7.71 -15.15 -4.54
C ARG A 153 -8.90 -14.94 -3.60
N ASN A 154 -9.92 -14.23 -4.05
CA ASN A 154 -11.13 -14.00 -3.27
C ASN A 154 -11.88 -15.33 -2.99
N GLU A 155 -12.03 -16.19 -3.99
CA GLU A 155 -12.63 -17.50 -3.84
C GLU A 155 -11.86 -18.38 -2.83
N LEU A 156 -10.52 -18.31 -2.80
CA LEU A 156 -9.70 -19.02 -1.83
C LEU A 156 -9.88 -18.45 -0.41
N THR A 157 -9.89 -17.14 -0.27
CA THR A 157 -10.07 -16.51 1.06
C THR A 157 -11.48 -16.75 1.61
N ASP A 158 -12.49 -16.80 0.76
CA ASP A 158 -13.85 -17.18 1.15
C ASP A 158 -13.93 -18.64 1.61
N GLU A 159 -13.19 -19.54 0.94
CA GLU A 159 -13.10 -20.94 1.36
C GLU A 159 -12.40 -21.05 2.72
N TRP A 160 -11.28 -20.36 2.95
CA TRP A 160 -10.60 -20.32 4.24
C TRP A 160 -11.53 -19.83 5.36
N GLN A 161 -12.31 -18.79 5.10
CA GLN A 161 -13.28 -18.27 6.07
C GLN A 161 -14.35 -19.31 6.42
N LYS A 162 -14.85 -20.09 5.43
CA LYS A 162 -15.78 -21.21 5.65
C LYS A 162 -15.16 -22.34 6.47
N ARG A 163 -13.83 -22.50 6.44
CA ARG A 163 -13.07 -23.49 7.22
C ARG A 163 -12.67 -22.99 8.61
N GLY A 164 -13.12 -21.81 9.03
CA GLY A 164 -12.84 -21.26 10.34
C GLY A 164 -11.46 -20.60 10.48
N VAL A 165 -10.81 -20.23 9.35
CA VAL A 165 -9.56 -19.47 9.38
C VAL A 165 -9.86 -17.99 9.60
N GLU A 166 -9.14 -17.35 10.51
CA GLU A 166 -9.33 -15.94 10.84
C GLU A 166 -8.68 -14.99 9.81
N LYS A 167 -9.41 -13.93 9.45
CA LYS A 167 -8.88 -12.87 8.58
C LYS A 167 -7.66 -12.20 9.22
N GLY A 168 -6.78 -11.67 8.37
CA GLY A 168 -5.60 -10.95 8.79
C GLY A 168 -4.39 -11.86 8.92
N ARG A 169 -3.93 -12.12 10.13
CA ARG A 169 -2.67 -12.83 10.37
C ARG A 169 -2.65 -14.25 9.79
N GLU A 170 -3.70 -15.04 9.99
CA GLU A 170 -3.75 -16.41 9.51
C GLU A 170 -3.78 -16.48 7.99
N PHE A 171 -4.59 -15.60 7.34
CA PHE A 171 -4.61 -15.48 5.88
C PHE A 171 -3.23 -15.11 5.30
N ALA A 172 -2.50 -14.21 6.00
CA ALA A 172 -1.16 -13.83 5.58
C ALA A 172 -0.18 -15.01 5.66
N ILE A 173 -0.24 -15.80 6.74
CA ILE A 173 0.62 -16.98 6.94
C ILE A 173 0.32 -18.05 5.88
N LEU A 174 -0.97 -18.36 5.62
CA LEU A 174 -1.35 -19.32 4.60
C LEU A 174 -0.91 -18.87 3.19
N THR A 175 -1.03 -17.56 2.90
CA THR A 175 -0.54 -17.00 1.64
C THR A 175 0.96 -17.14 1.50
N ASP A 176 1.68 -16.89 2.59
CA ASP A 176 3.13 -17.01 2.63
C ASP A 176 3.57 -18.47 2.42
N GLU A 177 2.85 -19.44 3.01
CA GLU A 177 3.10 -20.87 2.82
C GLU A 177 2.89 -21.28 1.36
N ILE A 178 1.77 -20.87 0.72
CA ILE A 178 1.53 -21.12 -0.70
C ILE A 178 2.71 -20.57 -1.52
N THR A 179 3.04 -19.28 -1.29
CA THR A 179 4.11 -18.59 -2.05
C THR A 179 5.45 -19.30 -1.85
N ARG A 180 5.79 -19.65 -0.62
CA ARG A 180 7.05 -20.32 -0.29
C ARG A 180 7.15 -21.70 -0.97
N THR A 181 6.06 -22.41 -1.01
CA THR A 181 6.04 -23.79 -1.53
C THR A 181 6.26 -23.83 -3.04
N TRP A 182 5.61 -22.92 -3.82
CA TRP A 182 5.79 -22.93 -5.26
C TRP A 182 7.04 -22.15 -5.72
N SER A 183 7.42 -21.06 -5.02
CA SER A 183 8.52 -20.19 -5.47
C SER A 183 9.85 -20.43 -4.74
N GLY A 184 9.85 -21.21 -3.64
CA GLY A 184 11.02 -21.38 -2.76
C GLY A 184 11.27 -20.17 -1.85
N MET A 185 10.45 -19.13 -1.89
CA MET A 185 10.65 -17.87 -1.16
C MET A 185 9.41 -17.46 -0.40
N THR A 186 9.59 -16.89 0.80
CA THR A 186 8.50 -16.17 1.47
C THR A 186 8.08 -14.95 0.66
N THR A 187 6.87 -14.48 0.85
CA THR A 187 6.35 -13.25 0.19
C THR A 187 7.31 -12.06 0.40
N ARG A 188 7.88 -11.94 1.61
CA ARG A 188 8.85 -10.88 1.93
C ARG A 188 10.15 -11.03 1.15
N GLN A 189 10.70 -12.26 1.08
CA GLN A 189 11.92 -12.54 0.29
C GLN A 189 11.68 -12.26 -1.19
N TYR A 190 10.52 -12.62 -1.70
CA TYR A 190 10.16 -12.40 -3.10
C TYR A 190 10.00 -10.89 -3.40
N LYS A 191 9.34 -10.13 -2.53
CA LYS A 191 9.31 -8.65 -2.63
C LYS A 191 10.72 -8.07 -2.66
N ASN A 192 11.60 -8.51 -1.76
CA ASN A 192 12.99 -8.04 -1.70
C ASN A 192 13.76 -8.35 -2.98
N LEU A 193 13.60 -9.56 -3.54
CA LEU A 193 14.22 -9.95 -4.82
C LEU A 193 13.81 -9.02 -5.96
N LYS A 194 12.53 -8.60 -5.98
CA LYS A 194 11.99 -7.67 -6.98
C LYS A 194 12.23 -6.18 -6.63
N GLY A 195 12.92 -5.87 -5.53
CA GLY A 195 13.20 -4.50 -5.08
C GLY A 195 11.97 -3.73 -4.62
N LEU A 196 10.90 -4.43 -4.22
CA LEU A 196 9.63 -3.85 -3.81
C LEU A 196 9.62 -3.54 -2.30
N LYS A 197 8.91 -2.49 -1.93
CA LYS A 197 8.67 -2.10 -0.53
C LYS A 197 7.19 -2.26 -0.16
N LYS A 198 6.37 -1.25 -0.50
CA LYS A 198 4.92 -1.24 -0.24
C LYS A 198 4.10 -1.78 -1.42
N GLU A 199 4.72 -1.86 -2.58
CA GLU A 199 4.07 -2.29 -3.81
C GLU A 199 3.49 -3.70 -3.69
N ASN A 200 2.38 -3.96 -4.39
CA ASN A 200 1.79 -5.28 -4.43
C ASN A 200 2.71 -6.24 -5.21
N LEU A 201 3.06 -7.38 -4.63
CA LEU A 201 3.93 -8.36 -5.25
C LEU A 201 3.35 -8.84 -6.60
N ARG A 202 2.05 -9.15 -6.66
CA ARG A 202 1.40 -9.67 -7.87
C ARG A 202 1.38 -8.67 -9.02
N ASP A 203 1.31 -7.37 -8.73
CA ASP A 203 1.39 -6.32 -9.75
C ASP A 203 2.79 -6.20 -10.37
N ASN A 204 3.79 -6.86 -9.79
CA ASN A 204 5.17 -6.90 -10.25
C ASN A 204 5.62 -8.31 -10.67
N MET A 205 4.68 -9.21 -10.87
CA MET A 205 4.91 -10.55 -11.41
C MET A 205 4.87 -10.55 -12.94
N SER A 206 5.68 -11.39 -13.56
CA SER A 206 5.55 -11.75 -14.98
C SER A 206 4.28 -12.58 -15.19
N ASP A 207 3.86 -12.76 -16.43
CA ASP A 207 2.70 -13.60 -16.78
C ASP A 207 2.85 -15.01 -16.22
N THR A 208 4.02 -15.62 -16.37
CA THR A 208 4.29 -16.97 -15.86
C THR A 208 4.20 -17.03 -14.33
N GLU A 209 4.79 -16.07 -13.61
CA GLU A 209 4.71 -16.01 -12.15
C GLU A 209 3.26 -15.82 -11.68
N LEU A 210 2.49 -15.02 -12.41
CA LEU A 210 1.08 -14.78 -12.10
C LEU A 210 0.25 -16.04 -12.33
N VAL A 211 0.48 -16.76 -13.43
CA VAL A 211 -0.19 -18.05 -13.75
C VAL A 211 0.15 -19.11 -12.70
N LEU A 212 1.42 -19.25 -12.29
CA LEU A 212 1.82 -20.19 -11.24
C LEU A 212 1.17 -19.84 -9.89
N THR A 213 1.12 -18.56 -9.55
CA THR A 213 0.41 -18.11 -8.34
C THR A 213 -1.08 -18.46 -8.40
N MET A 214 -1.75 -18.23 -9.54
CA MET A 214 -3.14 -18.59 -9.73
C MET A 214 -3.37 -20.10 -9.65
N LEU A 215 -2.46 -20.90 -10.22
CA LEU A 215 -2.53 -22.36 -10.16
C LEU A 215 -2.42 -22.84 -8.70
N ALA A 216 -1.45 -22.32 -7.94
CA ALA A 216 -1.27 -22.67 -6.52
C ALA A 216 -2.52 -22.32 -5.68
N GLU A 217 -3.07 -21.12 -5.87
CA GLU A 217 -4.25 -20.65 -5.14
C GLU A 217 -5.53 -21.43 -5.52
N ALA A 218 -5.73 -21.71 -6.81
CA ALA A 218 -6.86 -22.51 -7.29
C ALA A 218 -6.77 -23.95 -6.79
N SER A 219 -5.60 -24.57 -6.87
CA SER A 219 -5.37 -25.92 -6.35
C SER A 219 -5.61 -26.00 -4.85
N THR A 220 -5.09 -25.03 -4.08
CA THR A 220 -5.35 -24.93 -2.63
C THR A 220 -6.86 -24.87 -2.34
N ARG A 221 -7.59 -24.01 -3.06
CA ARG A 221 -9.05 -23.88 -2.94
C ARG A 221 -9.78 -25.20 -3.23
N ASP A 222 -9.42 -25.87 -4.32
CA ASP A 222 -10.12 -27.07 -4.77
C ASP A 222 -9.80 -28.27 -3.86
N ILE A 223 -8.57 -28.42 -3.38
CA ILE A 223 -8.20 -29.39 -2.36
C ILE A 223 -8.95 -29.10 -1.04
N SER A 224 -9.04 -27.84 -0.62
CA SER A 224 -9.80 -27.44 0.58
C SER A 224 -11.29 -27.80 0.48
N LYS A 225 -11.93 -27.57 -0.69
CA LYS A 225 -13.32 -27.96 -0.92
C LYS A 225 -13.52 -29.45 -0.84
N ALA A 226 -12.57 -30.24 -1.35
CA ALA A 226 -12.64 -31.71 -1.35
C ALA A 226 -12.37 -32.32 0.04
N SER A 227 -11.29 -31.89 0.70
CA SER A 227 -10.83 -32.46 1.99
C SER A 227 -11.52 -31.87 3.22
N LYS A 228 -12.13 -30.67 3.07
CA LYS A 228 -12.83 -29.93 4.13
C LYS A 228 -12.02 -29.80 5.41
N PRO A 229 -10.81 -29.22 5.35
CA PRO A 229 -9.97 -29.05 6.53
C PRO A 229 -10.66 -28.18 7.58
N GLU A 230 -10.38 -28.44 8.86
CA GLU A 230 -10.90 -27.62 9.96
C GLU A 230 -9.82 -26.68 10.49
N GLY A 231 -10.16 -25.39 10.56
CA GLY A 231 -9.34 -24.34 11.14
C GLY A 231 -8.02 -24.10 10.43
N PHE A 232 -7.17 -23.34 11.11
CA PHE A 232 -5.88 -22.91 10.57
C PHE A 232 -4.90 -24.06 10.26
N SER A 233 -4.76 -25.01 11.20
CA SER A 233 -3.79 -26.10 11.05
C SER A 233 -4.09 -27.03 9.88
N GLY A 234 -5.36 -27.39 9.67
CA GLY A 234 -5.78 -28.18 8.52
C GLY A 234 -5.61 -27.42 7.22
N SER A 235 -5.93 -26.12 7.21
CA SER A 235 -5.76 -25.24 6.05
C SER A 235 -4.28 -25.01 5.69
N MET A 236 -3.35 -25.08 6.64
CA MET A 236 -1.91 -24.98 6.42
C MET A 236 -1.38 -26.15 5.56
N GLU A 237 -1.80 -27.38 5.88
CA GLU A 237 -1.40 -28.55 5.10
C GLU A 237 -1.95 -28.49 3.67
N VAL A 238 -3.20 -28.04 3.51
CA VAL A 238 -3.81 -27.84 2.19
C VAL A 238 -3.12 -26.72 1.40
N ALA A 239 -2.71 -25.63 2.07
CA ALA A 239 -1.95 -24.56 1.46
C ALA A 239 -0.60 -25.05 0.89
N ARG A 240 0.09 -25.94 1.62
CA ARG A 240 1.32 -26.57 1.17
C ARG A 240 1.07 -27.46 -0.05
N GLN A 241 0.07 -28.33 0.00
CA GLN A 241 -0.27 -29.20 -1.13
C GLN A 241 -0.64 -28.41 -2.41
N GLY A 242 -1.41 -27.34 -2.27
CA GLY A 242 -1.74 -26.48 -3.40
C GLY A 242 -0.53 -25.74 -3.98
N GLY A 243 0.39 -25.31 -3.14
CA GLY A 243 1.68 -24.75 -3.54
C GLY A 243 2.56 -25.76 -4.28
N GLU A 244 2.62 -27.03 -3.82
CA GLU A 244 3.37 -28.11 -4.47
C GLU A 244 2.89 -28.36 -5.91
N VAL A 245 1.58 -28.30 -6.17
CA VAL A 245 1.03 -28.46 -7.54
C VAL A 245 1.65 -27.45 -8.52
N ALA A 246 1.81 -26.20 -8.11
CA ALA A 246 2.43 -25.18 -8.95
C ALA A 246 3.97 -25.25 -8.94
N GLY A 247 4.55 -25.78 -7.87
CA GLY A 247 6.01 -25.93 -7.74
C GLY A 247 6.62 -27.00 -8.64
N VAL A 248 5.81 -27.96 -9.14
CA VAL A 248 6.24 -29.01 -10.07
C VAL A 248 5.88 -28.71 -11.53
N ALA A 249 5.13 -27.63 -11.79
CA ALA A 249 4.75 -27.18 -13.13
C ALA A 249 5.86 -26.30 -13.75
#